data_00b1315075fa8c71a12a204564d5e12a
#
_entry.id   00b1315075fa8c71a12a204564d5e12a
#
_cell.length_a   1.000
_cell.length_b   1.000
_cell.length_c   1.000
_cell.angle_alpha   90.00
_cell.angle_beta   90.00
_cell.angle_gamma   90.00
#
_symmetry.space_group_name_H-M   'P 1'
#
loop_
_entity.id
_entity.type
_entity.pdbx_description
1 polymer ?
#
loop_
_entity_poly.entity_id
_entity_poly.type
_entity_poly.pdbx_seq_one_letter_code
_entity_poly.pdbx_strand_id
1 'polypeptide(L)'
;MSILAIELNDTGIEAVSDSDPGTEAISPSPGVVVLDGETLLTGRKAASRARLKPRWTYDRFWEELDEAPLPRPFPRTLRRADLAHAHLEEIWESTRERANDVVLAIPGCFSHEQLGLVLGIARACGMPVTGMIDSSVASSTLPGLSDQGSNPTPVAVHLDLHLHRTVATRVERNHEVKRGRIEVNDDVGLVTLFDAWVRLIAQVFIRTTRFDPLHRGESEQALYLRLPGWLDELRREDKTTLVMEAGGKDHSIEITREQIVACAQRFYEQVAQLAKALEPAGQQTTLLLSKRMAELPGLEDFLRRANENLVALPGAAGAKGALKLVGRFRSDTPKEE
;
A
#
# COMPACT_ATOMS: atom_id res chain seq x y z
N MET A 1 -19.75 -3.80 21.43
CA MET A 1 -18.46 -4.41 21.06
C MET A 1 -17.96 -3.64 19.85
N SER A 2 -16.79 -3.00 19.94
CA SER A 2 -16.17 -2.26 18.84
C SER A 2 -15.29 -3.19 18.02
N ILE A 3 -15.30 -3.04 16.68
CA ILE A 3 -14.50 -3.83 15.74
C ILE A 3 -13.48 -2.91 15.09
N LEU A 4 -12.23 -3.34 15.07
CA LEU A 4 -11.18 -2.73 14.28
C LEU A 4 -10.88 -3.59 13.05
N ALA A 5 -10.94 -3.00 11.86
CA ALA A 5 -10.43 -3.65 10.67
C ALA A 5 -9.05 -3.09 10.32
N ILE A 6 -8.10 -3.97 10.07
CA ILE A 6 -6.72 -3.61 9.69
C ILE A 6 -6.48 -4.15 8.28
N GLU A 7 -6.10 -3.25 7.36
CA GLU A 7 -5.68 -3.59 6.00
C GLU A 7 -4.16 -3.76 5.96
N LEU A 8 -3.71 -5.00 5.73
CA LEU A 8 -2.30 -5.35 5.61
C LEU A 8 -1.81 -5.06 4.19
N ASN A 9 -1.24 -3.87 4.00
CA ASN A 9 -0.49 -3.53 2.80
C ASN A 9 0.84 -2.90 3.21
N ASP A 10 1.93 -3.39 2.69
CA ASP A 10 3.29 -2.99 3.09
C ASP A 10 3.67 -1.57 2.66
N THR A 11 2.97 -0.94 1.70
CA THR A 11 3.16 0.50 1.42
C THR A 11 2.63 1.37 2.55
N GLY A 12 1.65 0.88 3.33
CA GLY A 12 1.08 1.52 4.50
C GLY A 12 -0.06 0.68 5.05
N ILE A 13 0.17 0.05 6.22
CA ILE A 13 -0.90 -0.63 6.96
C ILE A 13 -1.85 0.43 7.48
N GLU A 14 -3.14 0.26 7.22
CA GLU A 14 -4.21 1.16 7.60
C GLU A 14 -5.21 0.45 8.52
N ALA A 15 -5.85 1.18 9.42
CA ALA A 15 -6.88 0.64 10.31
C ALA A 15 -8.09 1.55 10.38
N VAL A 16 -9.28 0.97 10.50
CA VAL A 16 -10.56 1.68 10.62
C VAL A 16 -11.41 1.01 11.71
N SER A 17 -12.04 1.81 12.55
CA SER A 17 -12.96 1.32 13.59
C SER A 17 -14.41 1.43 13.13
N ASP A 18 -15.27 0.50 13.57
CA ASP A 18 -16.72 0.57 13.35
C ASP A 18 -17.38 1.72 14.12
N SER A 19 -16.76 2.22 15.18
CA SER A 19 -17.22 3.39 15.93
C SER A 19 -17.01 4.71 15.15
N ASP A 20 -16.06 4.75 14.21
CA ASP A 20 -15.80 5.88 13.32
C ASP A 20 -15.28 5.38 11.95
N PRO A 21 -16.16 4.78 11.13
CA PRO A 21 -15.76 4.16 9.85
C PRO A 21 -15.37 5.18 8.77
N GLY A 22 -15.59 6.47 9.02
CA GLY A 22 -15.18 7.57 8.14
C GLY A 22 -13.73 7.98 8.29
N THR A 23 -13.14 7.71 9.45
CA THR A 23 -11.79 8.18 9.83
C THR A 23 -10.84 6.99 9.98
N GLU A 24 -9.64 7.11 9.43
CA GLU A 24 -8.57 6.15 9.65
C GLU A 24 -8.13 6.18 11.11
N ALA A 25 -8.10 5.00 11.76
CA ALA A 25 -7.73 4.89 13.18
C ALA A 25 -6.24 5.17 13.42
N ILE A 26 -5.42 4.97 12.39
CA ILE A 26 -3.98 5.26 12.38
C ILE A 26 -3.59 5.92 11.05
N SER A 27 -2.53 6.72 11.08
CA SER A 27 -1.84 7.12 9.84
C SER A 27 -1.19 5.89 9.21
N PRO A 28 -1.19 5.76 7.86
CA PRO A 28 -0.60 4.63 7.17
C PRO A 28 0.83 4.33 7.66
N SER A 29 1.08 3.07 8.05
CA SER A 29 2.38 2.62 8.58
C SER A 29 3.07 1.72 7.54
N PRO A 30 4.17 2.19 6.90
CA PRO A 30 4.86 1.42 5.87
C PRO A 30 5.62 0.22 6.45
N GLY A 31 5.69 -0.86 5.70
CA GLY A 31 6.41 -2.09 6.02
C GLY A 31 7.94 -1.93 5.94
N VAL A 32 8.48 -0.97 6.66
CA VAL A 32 9.92 -0.69 6.73
C VAL A 32 10.41 -0.86 8.15
N VAL A 33 11.58 -1.47 8.30
CA VAL A 33 12.27 -1.63 9.58
C VAL A 33 13.70 -1.12 9.47
N VAL A 34 14.17 -0.48 10.51
CA VAL A 34 15.58 -0.05 10.67
C VAL A 34 16.10 -0.54 12.01
N LEU A 35 17.21 -1.27 11.99
CA LEU A 35 17.95 -1.60 13.22
C LEU A 35 18.92 -0.45 13.56
N ASP A 36 18.58 0.34 14.58
CA ASP A 36 19.37 1.47 15.06
C ASP A 36 20.09 1.12 16.37
N GLY A 37 21.33 0.61 16.25
CA GLY A 37 22.03 0.01 17.38
C GLY A 37 21.34 -1.29 17.81
N GLU A 38 20.79 -1.32 19.03
CA GLU A 38 19.99 -2.44 19.56
C GLU A 38 18.48 -2.21 19.41
N THR A 39 18.07 -1.04 18.96
CA THR A 39 16.65 -0.67 18.84
C THR A 39 16.12 -0.99 17.45
N LEU A 40 15.02 -1.76 17.38
CA LEU A 40 14.29 -2.02 16.17
C LEU A 40 13.22 -0.93 15.98
N LEU A 41 13.40 -0.09 14.98
CA LEU A 41 12.40 0.91 14.56
C LEU A 41 11.53 0.31 13.47
N THR A 42 10.22 0.58 13.50
CA THR A 42 9.25 0.11 12.50
C THR A 42 8.46 1.26 11.90
N GLY A 43 7.77 1.00 10.80
CA GLY A 43 6.82 1.91 10.20
C GLY A 43 7.42 3.26 9.80
N ARG A 44 6.71 4.32 10.15
CA ARG A 44 7.10 5.72 9.79
C ARG A 44 8.41 6.16 10.45
N LYS A 45 8.68 5.69 11.68
CA LYS A 45 9.94 5.98 12.37
C LYS A 45 11.13 5.37 11.60
N ALA A 46 10.98 4.13 11.14
CA ALA A 46 11.97 3.48 10.30
C ALA A 46 12.12 4.18 8.94
N ALA A 47 11.03 4.47 8.25
CA ALA A 47 11.03 5.13 6.95
C ALA A 47 11.76 6.49 7.00
N SER A 48 11.63 7.24 8.12
CA SER A 48 12.34 8.52 8.31
C SER A 48 13.85 8.38 8.49
N ARG A 49 14.38 7.16 8.62
CA ARG A 49 15.81 6.86 8.83
C ARG A 49 16.38 5.88 7.82
N ALA A 50 15.56 5.35 6.94
CA ALA A 50 15.93 4.28 6.01
C ALA A 50 17.15 4.63 5.15
N ARG A 51 17.22 5.85 4.62
CA ARG A 51 18.34 6.31 3.77
C ARG A 51 19.56 6.75 4.58
N LEU A 52 19.41 7.03 5.88
CA LEU A 52 20.55 7.28 6.78
C LEU A 52 21.26 5.98 7.18
N LYS A 53 20.54 4.87 7.19
CA LYS A 53 21.04 3.56 7.60
C LYS A 53 20.69 2.44 6.60
N PRO A 54 21.05 2.58 5.31
CA PRO A 54 20.56 1.67 4.27
C PRO A 54 20.97 0.21 4.49
N ARG A 55 22.14 -0.05 5.11
CA ARG A 55 22.59 -1.41 5.44
C ARG A 55 21.79 -2.08 6.56
N TRP A 56 21.12 -1.29 7.39
CA TRP A 56 20.33 -1.71 8.54
C TRP A 56 18.85 -1.51 8.32
N THR A 57 18.44 -1.30 7.06
CA THR A 57 17.04 -1.17 6.64
C THR A 57 16.59 -2.45 5.94
N TYR A 58 15.38 -2.92 6.28
CA TYR A 58 14.73 -4.04 5.62
C TYR A 58 13.24 -3.75 5.40
N ASP A 59 12.75 -3.97 4.19
CA ASP A 59 11.41 -3.58 3.76
C ASP A 59 10.67 -4.67 2.97
N ARG A 60 11.20 -5.92 2.95
CA ARG A 60 10.59 -7.08 2.28
C ARG A 60 9.97 -8.10 3.24
N PHE A 61 9.95 -7.83 4.53
CA PHE A 61 9.54 -8.83 5.52
C PHE A 61 8.05 -9.20 5.45
N TRP A 62 7.17 -8.33 4.93
CA TRP A 62 5.78 -8.67 4.65
C TRP A 62 5.62 -9.48 3.37
N GLU A 63 6.37 -9.13 2.31
CA GLU A 63 6.37 -9.84 1.05
C GLU A 63 6.94 -11.25 1.20
N GLU A 64 8.09 -11.36 1.87
CA GLU A 64 8.84 -12.59 2.08
C GLU A 64 8.56 -13.23 3.45
N LEU A 65 7.37 -13.01 4.03
CA LEU A 65 7.05 -13.42 5.41
C LEU A 65 7.28 -14.93 5.61
N ASP A 66 8.28 -15.23 6.42
CA ASP A 66 8.69 -16.57 6.83
C ASP A 66 9.46 -16.52 8.15
N GLU A 67 9.95 -17.69 8.62
CA GLU A 67 10.81 -17.82 9.79
C GLU A 67 12.31 -17.84 9.45
N ALA A 68 12.71 -17.50 8.23
CA ALA A 68 14.11 -17.48 7.85
C ALA A 68 14.84 -16.29 8.50
N PRO A 69 16.14 -16.48 8.85
CA PRO A 69 16.98 -15.40 9.36
C PRO A 69 17.13 -14.29 8.31
N LEU A 70 17.24 -13.06 8.80
CA LEU A 70 17.52 -11.92 7.93
C LEU A 70 18.90 -12.04 7.25
N PRO A 71 19.06 -11.43 6.06
CA PRO A 71 20.35 -11.36 5.39
C PRO A 71 21.35 -10.52 6.22
N ARG A 72 22.66 -10.75 6.03
CA ARG A 72 23.69 -9.89 6.62
C ARG A 72 23.51 -8.44 6.14
N PRO A 73 23.74 -7.42 7.00
CA PRO A 73 24.46 -7.48 8.28
C PRO A 73 23.58 -7.76 9.51
N PHE A 74 22.28 -8.00 9.38
CA PHE A 74 21.40 -8.23 10.53
C PHE A 74 21.85 -9.42 11.39
N PRO A 75 21.58 -9.38 12.72
CA PRO A 75 21.82 -10.52 13.59
C PRO A 75 21.07 -11.77 13.09
N ARG A 76 21.74 -12.92 13.10
CA ARG A 76 21.13 -14.20 12.67
C ARG A 76 19.95 -14.67 13.54
N THR A 77 19.81 -14.07 14.72
CA THR A 77 18.69 -14.32 15.63
C THR A 77 17.41 -13.62 15.18
N LEU A 78 17.51 -12.57 14.35
CA LEU A 78 16.36 -11.87 13.82
C LEU A 78 15.85 -12.57 12.54
N ARG A 79 14.54 -12.81 12.50
CA ARG A 79 13.81 -13.42 11.40
C ARG A 79 12.85 -12.40 10.78
N ARG A 80 12.36 -12.67 9.58
CA ARG A 80 11.32 -11.83 8.95
C ARG A 80 10.04 -11.77 9.79
N ALA A 81 9.64 -12.90 10.38
CA ALA A 81 8.50 -12.94 11.31
C ALA A 81 8.68 -12.03 12.53
N ASP A 82 9.92 -11.88 13.08
CA ASP A 82 10.18 -10.98 14.20
C ASP A 82 9.97 -9.50 13.80
N LEU A 83 10.33 -9.13 12.57
CA LEU A 83 10.09 -7.78 12.05
C LEU A 83 8.60 -7.51 11.84
N ALA A 84 7.88 -8.49 11.33
CA ALA A 84 6.43 -8.41 11.16
C ALA A 84 5.73 -8.31 12.52
N HIS A 85 6.20 -9.06 13.52
CA HIS A 85 5.73 -8.99 14.90
C HIS A 85 5.91 -7.58 15.47
N ALA A 86 7.14 -7.05 15.44
CA ALA A 86 7.43 -5.72 15.98
C ALA A 86 6.59 -4.61 15.29
N HIS A 87 6.39 -4.72 13.99
CA HIS A 87 5.56 -3.76 13.24
C HIS A 87 4.08 -3.88 13.61
N LEU A 88 3.54 -5.09 13.69
CA LEU A 88 2.13 -5.31 14.03
C LEU A 88 1.85 -4.97 15.50
N GLU A 89 2.80 -5.22 16.40
CA GLU A 89 2.73 -4.83 17.81
C GLU A 89 2.64 -3.31 17.97
N GLU A 90 3.50 -2.52 17.27
CA GLU A 90 3.41 -1.04 17.30
C GLU A 90 2.03 -0.55 16.84
N ILE A 91 1.48 -1.15 15.77
CA ILE A 91 0.14 -0.82 15.28
C ILE A 91 -0.92 -1.17 16.32
N TRP A 92 -0.85 -2.35 16.90
CA TRP A 92 -1.81 -2.82 17.90
C TRP A 92 -1.77 -1.98 19.17
N GLU A 93 -0.60 -1.67 19.68
CA GLU A 93 -0.47 -0.79 20.86
C GLU A 93 -1.11 0.58 20.66
N SER A 94 -1.06 1.13 19.45
CA SER A 94 -1.69 2.42 19.12
C SER A 94 -3.21 2.36 18.94
N THR A 95 -3.79 1.16 18.81
CA THR A 95 -5.21 0.97 18.45
C THR A 95 -6.01 0.12 19.44
N ARG A 96 -5.35 -0.64 20.33
CA ARG A 96 -5.98 -1.64 21.20
C ARG A 96 -7.12 -1.11 22.09
N GLU A 97 -7.08 0.17 22.45
CA GLU A 97 -8.14 0.77 23.25
C GLU A 97 -9.43 1.04 22.47
N ARG A 98 -9.38 0.91 21.14
CA ARG A 98 -10.49 1.21 20.23
C ARG A 98 -11.31 -0.01 19.84
N ALA A 99 -10.88 -1.22 20.17
CA ALA A 99 -11.52 -2.44 19.68
C ALA A 99 -11.47 -3.61 20.64
N ASN A 100 -12.56 -4.37 20.68
CA ASN A 100 -12.66 -5.66 21.36
C ASN A 100 -12.40 -6.83 20.40
N ASP A 101 -12.61 -6.63 19.11
CA ASP A 101 -12.43 -7.61 18.05
C ASP A 101 -11.65 -6.99 16.89
N VAL A 102 -10.83 -7.80 16.23
CA VAL A 102 -10.04 -7.38 15.06
C VAL A 102 -10.35 -8.24 13.86
N VAL A 103 -10.50 -7.61 12.70
CA VAL A 103 -10.59 -8.28 11.39
C VAL A 103 -9.44 -7.81 10.52
N LEU A 104 -8.72 -8.76 9.90
CA LEU A 104 -7.62 -8.47 9.01
C LEU A 104 -8.06 -8.57 7.55
N ALA A 105 -7.91 -7.47 6.79
CA ALA A 105 -8.02 -7.47 5.34
C ALA A 105 -6.62 -7.72 4.76
N ILE A 106 -6.43 -8.88 4.11
CA ILE A 106 -5.12 -9.37 3.70
C ILE A 106 -5.05 -9.50 2.18
N PRO A 107 -3.95 -9.10 1.52
CA PRO A 107 -3.77 -9.31 0.09
C PRO A 107 -3.87 -10.79 -0.30
N GLY A 108 -4.61 -11.08 -1.36
CA GLY A 108 -4.87 -12.44 -1.81
C GLY A 108 -3.65 -13.21 -2.32
N CYS A 109 -2.52 -12.54 -2.50
CA CYS A 109 -1.25 -13.14 -2.91
C CYS A 109 -0.48 -13.81 -1.76
N PHE A 110 -0.95 -13.72 -0.50
CA PHE A 110 -0.33 -14.42 0.63
C PHE A 110 -0.59 -15.93 0.53
N SER A 111 0.44 -16.74 0.76
CA SER A 111 0.34 -18.19 0.85
C SER A 111 -0.38 -18.63 2.13
N HIS A 112 -0.80 -19.90 2.21
CA HIS A 112 -1.41 -20.45 3.42
C HIS A 112 -0.46 -20.41 4.62
N GLU A 113 0.83 -20.62 4.39
CA GLU A 113 1.84 -20.53 5.43
C GLU A 113 1.99 -19.10 5.93
N GLN A 114 2.03 -18.11 5.03
CA GLN A 114 2.06 -16.69 5.40
C GLN A 114 0.82 -16.27 6.18
N LEU A 115 -0.37 -16.74 5.79
CA LEU A 115 -1.62 -16.49 6.53
C LEU A 115 -1.56 -17.09 7.94
N GLY A 116 -1.00 -18.30 8.08
CA GLY A 116 -0.77 -18.94 9.37
C GLY A 116 0.19 -18.14 10.25
N LEU A 117 1.29 -17.62 9.68
CA LEU A 117 2.25 -16.76 10.39
C LEU A 117 1.61 -15.44 10.83
N VAL A 118 0.83 -14.77 9.97
CA VAL A 118 0.10 -13.55 10.34
C VAL A 118 -0.80 -13.78 11.55
N LEU A 119 -1.57 -14.89 11.58
CA LEU A 119 -2.41 -15.23 12.73
C LEU A 119 -1.58 -15.52 13.99
N GLY A 120 -0.46 -16.23 13.84
CA GLY A 120 0.47 -16.52 14.95
C GLY A 120 1.04 -15.25 15.53
N ILE A 121 1.50 -14.34 14.68
CA ILE A 121 2.04 -13.02 15.05
C ILE A 121 0.96 -12.18 15.74
N ALA A 122 -0.23 -12.08 15.17
CA ALA A 122 -1.31 -11.32 15.78
C ALA A 122 -1.68 -11.84 17.17
N ARG A 123 -1.71 -13.16 17.38
CA ARG A 123 -1.89 -13.79 18.69
C ARG A 123 -0.76 -13.46 19.66
N ALA A 124 0.49 -13.46 19.19
CA ALA A 124 1.65 -13.10 20.02
C ALA A 124 1.59 -11.63 20.47
N CYS A 125 1.06 -10.73 19.65
CA CYS A 125 0.76 -9.34 20.00
C CYS A 125 -0.45 -9.20 20.94
N GLY A 126 -1.16 -10.28 21.29
CA GLY A 126 -2.40 -10.22 22.07
C GLY A 126 -3.58 -9.60 21.31
N MET A 127 -3.54 -9.60 19.98
CA MET A 127 -4.59 -9.05 19.13
C MET A 127 -5.75 -10.04 19.01
N PRO A 128 -7.01 -9.65 19.36
CA PRO A 128 -8.19 -10.53 19.32
C PRO A 128 -8.73 -10.67 17.89
N VAL A 129 -7.99 -11.36 17.00
CA VAL A 129 -8.40 -11.56 15.61
C VAL A 129 -9.55 -12.55 15.54
N THR A 130 -10.69 -12.10 15.04
CA THR A 130 -11.92 -12.89 14.85
C THR A 130 -12.14 -13.31 13.40
N GLY A 131 -11.40 -12.75 12.43
CA GLY A 131 -11.51 -13.12 11.03
C GLY A 131 -10.43 -12.54 10.14
N MET A 132 -10.24 -13.17 8.98
CA MET A 132 -9.42 -12.68 7.88
C MET A 132 -10.25 -12.65 6.61
N ILE A 133 -10.11 -11.60 5.83
CA ILE A 133 -10.84 -11.37 4.58
C ILE A 133 -9.83 -10.95 3.51
N ASP A 134 -10.04 -11.42 2.29
CA ASP A 134 -9.26 -10.92 1.13
C ASP A 134 -9.54 -9.44 0.92
N SER A 135 -8.48 -8.61 0.86
CA SER A 135 -8.60 -7.15 0.75
C SER A 135 -9.28 -6.71 -0.54
N SER A 136 -9.06 -7.44 -1.66
CA SER A 136 -9.69 -7.13 -2.95
C SER A 136 -11.19 -7.43 -2.95
N VAL A 137 -11.59 -8.53 -2.30
CA VAL A 137 -13.00 -8.89 -2.09
C VAL A 137 -13.67 -7.85 -1.19
N ALA A 138 -13.05 -7.55 -0.06
CA ALA A 138 -13.56 -6.55 0.89
C ALA A 138 -13.75 -5.19 0.22
N SER A 139 -12.73 -4.68 -0.45
CA SER A 139 -12.78 -3.39 -1.18
C SER A 139 -13.90 -3.34 -2.21
N SER A 140 -14.16 -4.47 -2.89
CA SER A 140 -15.20 -4.57 -3.93
C SER A 140 -16.64 -4.52 -3.40
N THR A 141 -16.84 -4.56 -2.09
CA THR A 141 -18.16 -4.47 -1.44
C THR A 141 -18.57 -3.04 -1.06
N LEU A 142 -17.70 -2.06 -1.27
CA LEU A 142 -17.97 -0.67 -0.90
C LEU A 142 -19.16 -0.09 -1.67
N PRO A 143 -19.95 0.85 -1.06
CA PRO A 143 -21.05 1.53 -1.72
C PRO A 143 -20.57 2.34 -2.93
N GLY A 144 -21.44 2.49 -3.93
CA GLY A 144 -21.13 3.27 -5.15
C GLY A 144 -20.39 2.47 -6.23
N LEU A 145 -19.88 1.26 -5.93
CA LEU A 145 -19.29 0.36 -6.92
C LEU A 145 -20.34 -0.45 -7.68
N SER A 146 -21.53 -0.63 -7.08
CA SER A 146 -22.68 -1.31 -7.68
C SER A 146 -23.58 -0.37 -8.48
N ASP A 147 -23.52 0.95 -8.22
CA ASP A 147 -24.50 1.93 -8.69
C ASP A 147 -24.01 2.74 -9.92
N GLN A 148 -22.84 2.45 -10.44
CA GLN A 148 -22.34 3.09 -11.67
C GLN A 148 -22.97 2.49 -12.92
N GLY A 149 -24.23 2.86 -13.16
CA GLY A 149 -25.00 2.47 -14.34
C GLY A 149 -26.01 1.36 -14.08
N SER A 150 -26.99 1.26 -14.98
CA SER A 150 -28.13 0.32 -14.90
C SER A 150 -27.75 -1.17 -14.99
N ASN A 151 -26.46 -1.50 -15.09
CA ASN A 151 -25.99 -2.88 -15.14
C ASN A 151 -24.56 -2.97 -14.55
N PRO A 152 -24.37 -3.34 -13.26
CA PRO A 152 -23.05 -3.51 -12.69
C PRO A 152 -22.29 -4.59 -13.46
N THR A 153 -21.05 -4.32 -13.85
CA THR A 153 -20.22 -5.33 -14.53
C THR A 153 -20.00 -6.52 -13.58
N PRO A 154 -20.23 -7.76 -14.04
CA PRO A 154 -20.12 -8.96 -13.18
C PRO A 154 -18.68 -9.25 -12.77
N VAL A 155 -17.72 -8.61 -13.43
CA VAL A 155 -16.29 -8.79 -13.18
C VAL A 155 -15.62 -7.44 -12.91
N ALA A 156 -14.79 -7.41 -11.88
CA ALA A 156 -13.86 -6.32 -11.62
C ALA A 156 -12.43 -6.84 -11.57
N VAL A 157 -11.47 -5.96 -11.85
CA VAL A 157 -10.04 -6.19 -11.61
C VAL A 157 -9.58 -5.16 -10.59
N HIS A 158 -9.25 -5.64 -9.39
CA HIS A 158 -8.67 -4.81 -8.34
C HIS A 158 -7.17 -4.72 -8.54
N LEU A 159 -6.65 -3.49 -8.62
CA LEU A 159 -5.23 -3.18 -8.77
C LEU A 159 -4.72 -2.56 -7.47
N ASP A 160 -3.72 -3.18 -6.87
CA ASP A 160 -3.10 -2.68 -5.64
C ASP A 160 -1.58 -2.64 -5.74
N LEU A 161 -1.00 -1.61 -5.14
CA LEU A 161 0.43 -1.34 -5.12
C LEU A 161 1.02 -1.73 -3.77
N HIS A 162 2.08 -2.51 -3.82
CA HIS A 162 2.91 -2.88 -2.69
C HIS A 162 4.31 -2.25 -2.79
N LEU A 163 5.14 -2.38 -1.74
CA LEU A 163 6.49 -1.80 -1.75
C LEU A 163 7.32 -2.33 -2.93
N HIS A 164 7.28 -3.63 -3.18
CA HIS A 164 8.13 -4.26 -4.20
C HIS A 164 7.37 -4.95 -5.32
N ARG A 165 6.04 -4.95 -5.31
CA ARG A 165 5.21 -5.59 -6.33
C ARG A 165 3.90 -4.86 -6.57
N THR A 166 3.27 -5.16 -7.69
CA THR A 166 1.88 -4.81 -7.99
C THR A 166 1.05 -6.07 -8.05
N VAL A 167 -0.11 -6.06 -7.40
CA VAL A 167 -1.04 -7.19 -7.36
C VAL A 167 -2.31 -6.79 -8.11
N ALA A 168 -2.68 -7.61 -9.08
CA ALA A 168 -3.95 -7.51 -9.77
C ALA A 168 -4.82 -8.72 -9.38
N THR A 169 -6.04 -8.49 -8.95
CA THR A 169 -6.97 -9.54 -8.51
C THR A 169 -8.27 -9.42 -9.29
N ARG A 170 -8.63 -10.46 -10.01
CA ARG A 170 -9.98 -10.57 -10.58
C ARG A 170 -10.99 -10.84 -9.47
N VAL A 171 -12.06 -10.07 -9.45
CA VAL A 171 -13.15 -10.22 -8.49
C VAL A 171 -14.45 -10.45 -9.26
N GLU A 172 -15.13 -11.53 -8.96
CA GLU A 172 -16.41 -11.89 -9.52
C GLU A 172 -17.52 -11.34 -8.63
N ARG A 173 -18.41 -10.52 -9.20
CA ARG A 173 -19.48 -9.79 -8.49
C ARG A 173 -20.85 -10.25 -8.99
N ASN A 174 -21.19 -11.51 -8.71
CA ASN A 174 -22.51 -12.06 -9.00
C ASN A 174 -23.41 -11.93 -7.76
N HIS A 175 -24.08 -13.02 -7.35
CA HIS A 175 -24.86 -13.06 -6.09
C HIS A 175 -23.96 -12.91 -4.86
N GLU A 176 -22.72 -13.38 -4.96
CA GLU A 176 -21.67 -13.24 -3.96
C GLU A 176 -20.43 -12.61 -4.60
N VAL A 177 -19.65 -11.88 -3.81
CA VAL A 177 -18.35 -11.35 -4.23
C VAL A 177 -17.29 -12.40 -3.94
N LYS A 178 -16.61 -12.88 -4.98
CA LYS A 178 -15.59 -13.93 -4.88
C LYS A 178 -14.29 -13.50 -5.53
N ARG A 179 -13.18 -13.90 -4.91
CA ARG A 179 -11.87 -13.78 -5.50
C ARG A 179 -11.71 -14.81 -6.63
N GLY A 180 -11.33 -14.34 -7.79
CA GLY A 180 -10.90 -15.16 -8.92
C GLY A 180 -9.37 -15.27 -9.01
N ARG A 181 -8.85 -15.19 -10.23
CA ARG A 181 -7.41 -15.26 -10.54
C ARG A 181 -6.67 -14.03 -10.02
N ILE A 182 -5.42 -14.25 -9.61
CA ILE A 182 -4.46 -13.22 -9.19
C ILE A 182 -3.27 -13.24 -10.14
N GLU A 183 -2.80 -12.06 -10.51
CA GLU A 183 -1.54 -11.83 -11.20
C GLU A 183 -0.68 -10.91 -10.35
N VAL A 184 0.60 -11.21 -10.26
CA VAL A 184 1.58 -10.44 -9.49
C VAL A 184 2.73 -10.06 -10.41
N ASN A 185 3.21 -8.84 -10.30
CA ASN A 185 4.45 -8.40 -10.95
C ASN A 185 5.41 -7.91 -9.86
N ASP A 186 6.45 -8.69 -9.59
CA ASP A 186 7.45 -8.42 -8.56
C ASP A 186 8.51 -7.38 -9.00
N ASP A 187 8.52 -6.97 -10.27
CA ASP A 187 9.41 -5.93 -10.78
C ASP A 187 8.81 -4.52 -10.68
N VAL A 188 7.53 -4.42 -10.30
CA VAL A 188 6.71 -3.20 -10.37
C VAL A 188 6.13 -2.88 -9.00
N GLY A 189 6.93 -2.23 -8.15
CA GLY A 189 6.54 -1.81 -6.81
C GLY A 189 6.79 -0.32 -6.56
N LEU A 190 6.28 0.19 -5.43
CA LEU A 190 6.41 1.59 -5.04
C LEU A 190 7.87 2.03 -4.90
N VAL A 191 8.73 1.16 -4.35
CA VAL A 191 10.17 1.46 -4.17
C VAL A 191 10.84 1.67 -5.52
N THR A 192 10.61 0.77 -6.49
CA THR A 192 11.18 0.89 -7.85
C THR A 192 10.75 2.20 -8.51
N LEU A 193 9.48 2.57 -8.36
CA LEU A 193 8.93 3.79 -8.95
C LEU A 193 9.49 5.04 -8.26
N PHE A 194 9.55 5.05 -6.93
CA PHE A 194 10.14 6.15 -6.17
C PHE A 194 11.61 6.34 -6.50
N ASP A 195 12.39 5.26 -6.62
CA ASP A 195 13.80 5.32 -7.01
C ASP A 195 13.98 5.91 -8.42
N ALA A 196 13.08 5.63 -9.35
CA ALA A 196 13.11 6.21 -10.70
C ALA A 196 12.85 7.73 -10.66
N TRP A 197 11.83 8.17 -9.93
CA TRP A 197 11.53 9.60 -9.77
C TRP A 197 12.60 10.35 -9.00
N VAL A 198 13.14 9.76 -7.93
CA VAL A 198 14.26 10.34 -7.16
C VAL A 198 15.48 10.56 -8.06
N ARG A 199 15.83 9.58 -8.90
CA ARG A 199 16.94 9.73 -9.86
C ARG A 199 16.68 10.82 -10.88
N LEU A 200 15.46 10.92 -11.43
CA LEU A 200 15.05 11.98 -12.34
C LEU A 200 15.23 13.36 -11.67
N ILE A 201 14.68 13.54 -10.48
CA ILE A 201 14.73 14.78 -9.72
C ILE A 201 16.19 15.16 -9.40
N ALA A 202 17.00 14.21 -8.94
CA ALA A 202 18.41 14.42 -8.66
C ALA A 202 19.18 14.88 -9.90
N GLN A 203 18.92 14.29 -11.07
CA GLN A 203 19.52 14.74 -12.33
C GLN A 203 19.16 16.19 -12.67
N VAL A 204 17.90 16.61 -12.43
CA VAL A 204 17.48 18.00 -12.65
C VAL A 204 18.20 18.93 -11.68
N PHE A 205 18.30 18.59 -10.38
CA PHE A 205 19.07 19.34 -9.40
C PHE A 205 20.54 19.52 -9.82
N ILE A 206 21.20 18.44 -10.21
CA ILE A 206 22.61 18.46 -10.65
C ILE A 206 22.81 19.41 -11.86
N ARG A 207 21.92 19.29 -12.85
CA ARG A 207 22.03 20.11 -14.09
C ARG A 207 21.78 21.59 -13.82
N THR A 208 20.80 21.92 -12.98
CA THR A 208 20.33 23.28 -12.75
C THR A 208 21.14 24.01 -11.68
N THR A 209 21.45 23.33 -10.57
CA THR A 209 22.04 23.98 -9.38
C THR A 209 23.42 23.47 -8.99
N ARG A 210 23.93 22.42 -9.68
CA ARG A 210 25.17 21.70 -9.32
C ARG A 210 25.11 21.00 -7.97
N PHE A 211 23.93 20.87 -7.36
CA PHE A 211 23.69 20.13 -6.13
C PHE A 211 23.26 18.71 -6.46
N ASP A 212 23.94 17.73 -5.86
CA ASP A 212 23.52 16.31 -5.94
C ASP A 212 22.85 15.89 -4.62
N PRO A 213 21.52 15.76 -4.58
CA PRO A 213 20.82 15.36 -3.38
C PRO A 213 21.08 13.91 -2.95
N LEU A 214 21.64 13.06 -3.82
CA LEU A 214 21.96 11.65 -3.52
C LEU A 214 23.40 11.46 -3.01
N HIS A 215 24.20 12.54 -2.94
CA HIS A 215 25.59 12.46 -2.49
C HIS A 215 25.73 12.18 -0.98
N ARG A 216 24.75 12.59 -0.17
CA ARG A 216 24.74 12.40 1.30
C ARG A 216 23.43 11.77 1.75
N GLY A 217 23.52 10.88 2.73
CA GLY A 217 22.33 10.20 3.28
C GLY A 217 21.27 11.17 3.81
N GLU A 218 21.69 12.31 4.41
CA GLU A 218 20.75 13.30 4.93
C GLU A 218 19.93 13.97 3.83
N SER A 219 20.58 14.36 2.72
CA SER A 219 19.88 14.96 1.59
C SER A 219 19.07 13.93 0.81
N GLU A 220 19.56 12.71 0.68
CA GLU A 220 18.78 11.59 0.12
C GLU A 220 17.52 11.32 0.96
N GLN A 221 17.67 11.21 2.28
CA GLN A 221 16.53 11.01 3.19
C GLN A 221 15.50 12.15 3.08
N ALA A 222 15.98 13.40 3.02
CA ALA A 222 15.11 14.57 2.87
C ALA A 222 14.35 14.54 1.52
N LEU A 223 15.00 14.10 0.45
CA LEU A 223 14.39 13.95 -0.88
C LEU A 223 13.25 12.92 -0.86
N TYR A 224 13.50 11.72 -0.29
CA TYR A 224 12.47 10.68 -0.17
C TYR A 224 11.29 11.09 0.71
N LEU A 225 11.53 11.83 1.78
CA LEU A 225 10.46 12.33 2.67
C LEU A 225 9.57 13.40 2.01
N ARG A 226 10.12 14.21 1.11
CA ARG A 226 9.39 15.27 0.40
C ARG A 226 8.69 14.78 -0.86
N LEU A 227 9.18 13.69 -1.45
CA LEU A 227 8.68 13.16 -2.72
C LEU A 227 7.16 12.97 -2.75
N PRO A 228 6.49 12.32 -1.75
CA PRO A 228 5.04 12.14 -1.79
C PRO A 228 4.27 13.45 -1.89
N GLY A 229 4.69 14.49 -1.15
CA GLY A 229 4.06 15.81 -1.21
C GLY A 229 4.18 16.46 -2.59
N TRP A 230 5.34 16.39 -3.21
CA TRP A 230 5.56 16.91 -4.57
C TRP A 230 4.77 16.14 -5.64
N LEU A 231 4.65 14.82 -5.48
CA LEU A 231 3.83 14.02 -6.38
C LEU A 231 2.33 14.36 -6.24
N ASP A 232 1.87 14.64 -5.02
CA ASP A 232 0.49 15.08 -4.79
C ASP A 232 0.20 16.47 -5.39
N GLU A 233 1.16 17.41 -5.32
CA GLU A 233 1.09 18.69 -6.04
C GLU A 233 0.99 18.48 -7.56
N LEU A 234 1.87 17.64 -8.13
CA LEU A 234 1.92 17.35 -9.56
C LEU A 234 0.71 16.52 -10.07
N ARG A 235 -0.10 15.97 -9.20
CA ARG A 235 -1.41 15.42 -9.60
C ARG A 235 -2.41 16.51 -9.98
N ARG A 236 -2.29 17.68 -9.36
CA ARG A 236 -3.24 18.80 -9.49
C ARG A 236 -2.71 19.87 -10.42
N GLU A 237 -1.40 20.06 -10.44
CA GLU A 237 -0.71 21.12 -11.16
C GLU A 237 0.19 20.53 -12.26
N ASP A 238 0.36 21.26 -13.35
CA ASP A 238 1.22 20.84 -14.46
C ASP A 238 2.70 20.89 -14.10
N LYS A 239 3.09 21.69 -13.10
CA LYS A 239 4.47 21.86 -12.63
C LYS A 239 4.51 22.30 -11.18
N THR A 240 5.63 22.00 -10.51
CA THR A 240 5.88 22.46 -9.15
C THR A 240 7.35 22.83 -8.97
N THR A 241 7.62 23.66 -7.95
CA THR A 241 8.97 24.06 -7.57
C THR A 241 9.45 23.23 -6.39
N LEU A 242 10.52 22.47 -6.60
CA LEU A 242 11.16 21.64 -5.58
C LEU A 242 12.31 22.42 -4.95
N VAL A 243 12.29 22.55 -3.63
CA VAL A 243 13.35 23.24 -2.90
C VAL A 243 14.02 22.28 -1.92
N MET A 244 15.35 22.24 -1.94
CA MET A 244 16.15 21.49 -0.99
C MET A 244 17.23 22.39 -0.39
N GLU A 245 17.39 22.36 0.92
CA GLU A 245 18.45 23.06 1.62
C GLU A 245 19.70 22.17 1.72
N ALA A 246 20.86 22.71 1.34
CA ALA A 246 22.14 22.05 1.55
C ALA A 246 23.25 23.08 1.72
N GLY A 247 24.11 22.89 2.74
CA GLY A 247 25.22 23.78 3.02
C GLY A 247 24.80 25.24 3.34
N GLY A 248 23.63 25.43 3.95
CA GLY A 248 23.06 26.75 4.28
C GLY A 248 22.55 27.53 3.06
N LYS A 249 22.29 26.86 1.94
CA LYS A 249 21.73 27.43 0.72
C LYS A 249 20.52 26.63 0.24
N ASP A 250 19.55 27.35 -0.29
CA ASP A 250 18.43 26.74 -0.99
C ASP A 250 18.78 26.45 -2.44
N HIS A 251 18.54 25.21 -2.85
CA HIS A 251 18.61 24.76 -4.22
C HIS A 251 17.18 24.56 -4.71
N SER A 252 16.80 25.28 -5.76
CA SER A 252 15.46 25.26 -6.33
C SER A 252 15.47 24.80 -7.77
N ILE A 253 14.54 23.92 -8.11
CA ILE A 253 14.30 23.45 -9.48
C ILE A 253 12.81 23.47 -9.79
N GLU A 254 12.46 23.56 -11.06
CA GLU A 254 11.10 23.31 -11.55
C GLU A 254 11.05 21.90 -12.15
N ILE A 255 9.99 21.15 -11.86
CA ILE A 255 9.69 19.85 -12.49
C ILE A 255 8.26 19.84 -12.97
N THR A 256 8.01 19.17 -14.11
CA THR A 256 6.68 19.10 -14.70
C THR A 256 6.02 17.74 -14.46
N ARG A 257 4.69 17.73 -14.42
CA ARG A 257 3.86 16.51 -14.41
C ARG A 257 4.23 15.57 -15.57
N GLU A 258 4.46 16.13 -16.77
CA GLU A 258 4.87 15.36 -17.95
C GLU A 258 6.17 14.60 -17.73
N GLN A 259 7.19 15.21 -17.13
CA GLN A 259 8.46 14.55 -16.83
C GLN A 259 8.28 13.38 -15.85
N ILE A 260 7.46 13.55 -14.81
CA ILE A 260 7.16 12.51 -13.83
C ILE A 260 6.38 11.35 -14.47
N VAL A 261 5.37 11.65 -15.29
CA VAL A 261 4.56 10.65 -16.02
C VAL A 261 5.41 9.89 -17.05
N ALA A 262 6.24 10.61 -17.83
CA ALA A 262 7.13 9.99 -18.80
C ALA A 262 8.14 9.04 -18.12
N CYS A 263 8.67 9.41 -16.96
CA CYS A 263 9.55 8.56 -16.17
C CYS A 263 8.87 7.25 -15.71
N ALA A 264 7.56 7.31 -15.43
CA ALA A 264 6.77 6.18 -14.96
C ALA A 264 6.10 5.36 -16.10
N GLN A 265 6.25 5.76 -17.35
CA GLN A 265 5.50 5.19 -18.48
C GLN A 265 5.62 3.66 -18.54
N ARG A 266 6.83 3.11 -18.45
CA ARG A 266 7.05 1.65 -18.49
C ARG A 266 6.35 0.93 -17.33
N PHE A 267 6.33 1.55 -16.15
CA PHE A 267 5.59 1.03 -15.00
C PHE A 267 4.09 1.00 -15.30
N TYR A 268 3.52 2.06 -15.87
CA TYR A 268 2.09 2.14 -16.21
C TYR A 268 1.69 1.14 -17.28
N GLU A 269 2.55 0.90 -18.28
CA GLU A 269 2.35 -0.13 -19.30
C GLU A 269 2.29 -1.54 -18.68
N GLN A 270 3.16 -1.84 -17.72
CA GLN A 270 3.16 -3.13 -17.01
C GLN A 270 1.91 -3.31 -16.14
N VAL A 271 1.45 -2.25 -15.46
CA VAL A 271 0.18 -2.27 -14.71
C VAL A 271 -1.00 -2.53 -15.64
N ALA A 272 -1.06 -1.87 -16.81
CA ALA A 272 -2.10 -2.10 -17.80
C ALA A 272 -2.09 -3.54 -18.35
N GLN A 273 -0.90 -4.11 -18.55
CA GLN A 273 -0.76 -5.52 -18.96
C GLN A 273 -1.29 -6.50 -17.90
N LEU A 274 -1.01 -6.24 -16.61
CA LEU A 274 -1.57 -7.03 -15.51
C LEU A 274 -3.10 -6.98 -15.50
N ALA A 275 -3.67 -5.77 -15.63
CA ALA A 275 -5.12 -5.61 -15.68
C ALA A 275 -5.73 -6.40 -16.83
N LYS A 276 -5.16 -6.24 -18.03
CA LYS A 276 -5.62 -6.92 -19.25
C LYS A 276 -5.54 -8.45 -19.17
N ALA A 277 -4.53 -9.00 -18.49
CA ALA A 277 -4.37 -10.45 -18.31
C ALA A 277 -5.52 -11.09 -17.51
N LEU A 278 -6.26 -10.29 -16.73
CA LEU A 278 -7.37 -10.73 -15.90
C LEU A 278 -8.75 -10.41 -16.50
N GLU A 279 -8.80 -9.64 -17.58
CA GLU A 279 -10.06 -9.32 -18.27
C GLU A 279 -10.58 -10.55 -19.02
N PRO A 280 -11.83 -10.97 -18.80
CA PRO A 280 -12.43 -12.05 -19.59
C PRO A 280 -12.72 -11.58 -21.01
N ALA A 281 -12.49 -12.45 -21.98
CA ALA A 281 -12.77 -12.13 -23.39
C ALA A 281 -14.26 -11.80 -23.59
N GLY A 282 -14.53 -10.65 -24.22
CA GLY A 282 -15.89 -10.23 -24.60
C GLY A 282 -16.78 -9.74 -23.44
N GLN A 283 -16.22 -9.56 -22.23
CA GLN A 283 -16.97 -9.00 -21.10
C GLN A 283 -16.43 -7.63 -20.71
N GLN A 284 -17.35 -6.73 -20.38
CA GLN A 284 -16.96 -5.47 -19.75
C GLN A 284 -16.43 -5.71 -18.34
N THR A 285 -15.32 -5.08 -18.00
CA THR A 285 -14.65 -5.19 -16.71
C THR A 285 -14.52 -3.82 -16.09
N THR A 286 -14.75 -3.71 -14.78
CA THR A 286 -14.46 -2.49 -14.03
C THR A 286 -13.05 -2.60 -13.41
N LEU A 287 -12.19 -1.60 -13.65
CA LEU A 287 -10.93 -1.48 -12.94
C LEU A 287 -11.16 -0.78 -11.59
N LEU A 288 -10.75 -1.41 -10.51
CA LEU A 288 -10.79 -0.86 -9.16
C LEU A 288 -9.36 -0.52 -8.75
N LEU A 289 -9.03 0.76 -8.71
CA LEU A 289 -7.71 1.21 -8.28
C LEU A 289 -7.71 1.44 -6.78
N SER A 290 -6.80 0.82 -6.04
CA SER A 290 -6.53 1.24 -4.67
C SER A 290 -6.15 2.72 -4.63
N LYS A 291 -6.40 3.39 -3.50
CA LYS A 291 -6.01 4.81 -3.32
C LYS A 291 -4.54 5.04 -3.70
N ARG A 292 -3.65 4.13 -3.29
CA ARG A 292 -2.21 4.18 -3.58
C ARG A 292 -1.90 4.24 -5.07
N MET A 293 -2.65 3.48 -5.87
CA MET A 293 -2.55 3.50 -7.33
C MET A 293 -3.15 4.78 -7.92
N ALA A 294 -4.32 5.18 -7.45
CA ALA A 294 -5.02 6.38 -7.94
C ALA A 294 -4.26 7.69 -7.62
N GLU A 295 -3.41 7.68 -6.58
CA GLU A 295 -2.57 8.81 -6.21
C GLU A 295 -1.28 8.94 -7.04
N LEU A 296 -0.95 7.96 -7.91
CA LEU A 296 0.19 8.08 -8.81
C LEU A 296 -0.11 9.07 -9.95
N PRO A 297 0.74 10.09 -10.18
CA PRO A 297 0.51 11.10 -11.21
C PRO A 297 0.29 10.50 -12.60
N GLY A 298 -0.88 10.72 -13.20
CA GLY A 298 -1.22 10.31 -14.57
C GLY A 298 -1.53 8.83 -14.77
N LEU A 299 -1.45 7.95 -13.76
CA LEU A 299 -1.78 6.54 -13.93
C LEU A 299 -3.27 6.34 -14.26
N GLU A 300 -4.15 7.03 -13.55
CA GLU A 300 -5.60 6.95 -13.81
C GLU A 300 -5.93 7.34 -15.25
N ASP A 301 -5.40 8.46 -15.73
CA ASP A 301 -5.58 8.93 -17.10
C ASP A 301 -5.02 7.93 -18.12
N PHE A 302 -3.88 7.31 -17.79
CA PHE A 302 -3.27 6.29 -18.65
C PHE A 302 -4.14 5.05 -18.78
N LEU A 303 -4.68 4.54 -17.68
CA LEU A 303 -5.54 3.35 -17.68
C LEU A 303 -6.91 3.60 -18.28
N ARG A 304 -7.51 4.79 -18.10
CA ARG A 304 -8.80 5.17 -18.68
C ARG A 304 -8.79 5.15 -20.22
N ARG A 305 -7.64 5.35 -20.86
CA ARG A 305 -7.53 5.24 -22.34
C ARG A 305 -7.78 3.82 -22.84
N ALA A 306 -7.48 2.82 -22.01
CA ALA A 306 -7.68 1.41 -22.35
C ALA A 306 -8.99 0.85 -21.79
N ASN A 307 -9.47 1.35 -20.66
CA ASN A 307 -10.70 0.93 -20.01
C ASN A 307 -11.39 2.13 -19.34
N GLU A 308 -12.53 2.57 -19.90
CA GLU A 308 -13.29 3.72 -19.39
C GLU A 308 -13.95 3.43 -18.03
N ASN A 309 -14.24 2.15 -17.74
CA ASN A 309 -14.85 1.71 -16.48
C ASN A 309 -13.82 1.58 -15.36
N LEU A 310 -13.34 2.71 -14.85
CA LEU A 310 -12.34 2.77 -13.80
C LEU A 310 -12.88 3.54 -12.60
N VAL A 311 -12.70 2.96 -11.41
CA VAL A 311 -13.10 3.53 -10.12
C VAL A 311 -11.90 3.61 -9.20
N ALA A 312 -11.59 4.80 -8.70
CA ALA A 312 -10.63 5.00 -7.63
C ALA A 312 -11.29 4.69 -6.27
N LEU A 313 -10.69 3.80 -5.53
CA LEU A 313 -11.15 3.41 -4.20
C LEU A 313 -10.70 4.43 -3.14
N PRO A 314 -11.46 4.61 -2.05
CA PRO A 314 -11.05 5.44 -0.93
C PRO A 314 -9.88 4.82 -0.16
N GLY A 315 -9.21 5.59 0.71
CA GLY A 315 -8.23 5.05 1.67
C GLY A 315 -8.83 3.98 2.56
N ALA A 316 -8.01 3.02 2.92
CA ALA A 316 -8.38 1.85 3.74
C ALA A 316 -9.59 1.09 3.18
N ALA A 317 -9.69 0.96 1.86
CA ALA A 317 -10.85 0.34 1.20
C ALA A 317 -11.07 -1.11 1.64
N GLY A 318 -9.99 -1.87 1.80
CA GLY A 318 -10.03 -3.23 2.31
C GLY A 318 -10.56 -3.31 3.74
N ALA A 319 -10.07 -2.44 4.63
CA ALA A 319 -10.54 -2.37 6.01
C ALA A 319 -12.02 -1.95 6.10
N LYS A 320 -12.41 -0.90 5.36
CA LYS A 320 -13.81 -0.43 5.31
C LYS A 320 -14.76 -1.50 4.78
N GLY A 321 -14.36 -2.21 3.74
CA GLY A 321 -15.12 -3.32 3.20
C GLY A 321 -15.22 -4.50 4.16
N ALA A 322 -14.14 -4.81 4.89
CA ALA A 322 -14.12 -5.85 5.92
C ALA A 322 -15.12 -5.55 7.04
N LEU A 323 -15.17 -4.32 7.56
CA LEU A 323 -16.18 -3.92 8.57
C LEU A 323 -17.61 -4.13 8.07
N LYS A 324 -17.88 -3.77 6.81
CA LYS A 324 -19.20 -3.94 6.21
C LYS A 324 -19.62 -5.41 6.12
N LEU A 325 -18.69 -6.30 5.76
CA LEU A 325 -18.95 -7.73 5.66
C LEU A 325 -19.20 -8.36 7.02
N VAL A 326 -18.38 -8.05 8.02
CA VAL A 326 -18.56 -8.58 9.38
C VAL A 326 -19.87 -8.10 9.99
N GLY A 327 -20.26 -6.86 9.76
CA GLY A 327 -21.56 -6.33 10.20
C GLY A 327 -22.74 -7.13 9.65
N ARG A 328 -22.68 -7.59 8.41
CA ARG A 328 -23.71 -8.45 7.81
C ARG A 328 -23.77 -9.84 8.46
N PHE A 329 -22.64 -10.51 8.66
CA PHE A 329 -22.62 -11.82 9.30
C PHE A 329 -23.14 -11.80 10.73
N ARG A 330 -22.94 -10.70 11.48
CA ARG A 330 -23.49 -10.54 12.83
C ARG A 330 -24.99 -10.26 12.86
N SER A 331 -25.52 -9.57 11.83
CA SER A 331 -26.97 -9.30 11.73
C SER A 331 -27.78 -10.53 11.34
N ASP A 332 -27.14 -11.48 10.63
CA ASP A 332 -27.79 -12.71 10.14
C ASP A 332 -27.71 -13.87 11.15
N THR A 333 -27.00 -13.71 12.26
CA THR A 333 -27.00 -14.70 13.35
C THR A 333 -28.30 -14.53 14.17
N PRO A 334 -29.18 -15.55 14.25
CA PRO A 334 -30.37 -15.45 15.08
C PRO A 334 -29.98 -15.13 16.52
N LYS A 335 -30.61 -14.12 17.13
CA LYS A 335 -30.50 -13.91 18.56
C LYS A 335 -31.09 -15.13 19.22
N GLU A 336 -30.27 -15.97 19.85
CA GLU A 336 -30.76 -16.98 20.76
C GLU A 336 -31.56 -16.26 21.86
N GLU A 337 -32.88 -16.53 21.94
CA GLU A 337 -33.74 -16.08 23.01
C GLU A 337 -33.50 -16.91 24.28
#